data_0eaeeff5e19cf61c655445c09b5c0e5d
#
_entry.id   0eaeeff5e19cf61c655445c09b5c0e5d
#
_cell.length_a   1.000
_cell.length_b   1.000
_cell.length_c   1.000
_cell.angle_alpha   90.00
_cell.angle_beta   90.00
_cell.angle_gamma   90.00
#
_symmetry.space_group_name_H-M   'P 1'
#
loop_
_entity.id
_entity.type
_entity.pdbx_description
1 polymer ?
#
loop_
_entity_poly.entity_id
_entity_poly.type
_entity_poly.pdbx_seq_one_letter_code
_entity_poly.pdbx_strand_id
1 'polypeptide(L)'
;DHIDTFTENGIRLKSGRELDADIIIAATGLNLQVLGGMSLSLDGEPLDVSERMTYKGVLMEGVPNMAWIFGYTNASWTLKADIASAYICRLLNYMDAEGLTVVTPEGDSDLTLADRSIMDALASGYVKRSSHKLPRQGRHHPWKVVNHYGKDKHILLEEPVEDGLLSFS
;
A
#
# COMPACT_ATOMS: atom_id res chain seq x y z
N ASP A 1 19.87 11.13 -18.68
CA ASP A 1 19.34 12.19 -19.52
C ASP A 1 17.84 11.94 -19.76
N HIS A 2 17.09 12.94 -20.18
CA HIS A 2 15.65 12.86 -20.37
C HIS A 2 15.29 13.08 -21.83
N ILE A 3 14.19 12.46 -22.27
CA ILE A 3 13.63 12.69 -23.61
C ILE A 3 13.13 14.12 -23.67
N ASP A 4 13.50 14.83 -24.75
CA ASP A 4 12.96 16.13 -25.10
C ASP A 4 11.78 15.96 -26.08
N THR A 5 12.03 15.28 -27.20
CA THR A 5 10.98 15.03 -28.20
C THR A 5 11.32 13.81 -29.07
N PHE A 6 10.33 13.32 -29.77
CA PHE A 6 10.53 12.37 -30.87
C PHE A 6 10.93 13.13 -32.13
N THR A 7 11.83 12.56 -32.90
CA THR A 7 12.27 13.08 -34.20
C THR A 7 11.82 12.12 -35.31
N GLU A 8 12.02 12.50 -36.56
CA GLU A 8 11.71 11.65 -37.72
C GLU A 8 12.48 10.32 -37.69
N ASN A 9 13.72 10.36 -37.20
CA ASN A 9 14.65 9.21 -37.17
C ASN A 9 14.86 8.60 -35.77
N GLY A 10 14.16 9.07 -34.73
CA GLY A 10 14.37 8.56 -33.38
C GLY A 10 13.96 9.49 -32.26
N ILE A 11 14.87 9.74 -31.31
CA ILE A 11 14.59 10.53 -30.10
C ILE A 11 15.68 11.56 -29.90
N ARG A 12 15.30 12.83 -29.61
CA ARG A 12 16.21 13.86 -29.10
C ARG A 12 16.10 13.97 -27.59
N LEU A 13 17.24 14.02 -26.94
CA LEU A 13 17.38 14.20 -25.49
C LEU A 13 17.52 15.69 -25.14
N LYS A 14 17.25 16.05 -23.90
CA LYS A 14 17.38 17.43 -23.40
C LYS A 14 18.82 17.97 -23.47
N SER A 15 19.81 17.08 -23.49
CA SER A 15 21.21 17.45 -23.76
C SER A 15 21.51 17.86 -25.19
N GLY A 16 20.53 17.72 -26.09
CA GLY A 16 20.72 17.91 -27.54
C GLY A 16 21.20 16.67 -28.29
N ARG A 17 21.53 15.59 -27.59
CA ARG A 17 21.92 14.32 -28.21
C ARG A 17 20.75 13.68 -28.91
N GLU A 18 20.97 13.20 -30.11
CA GLU A 18 20.00 12.40 -30.87
C GLU A 18 20.34 10.91 -30.81
N LEU A 19 19.31 10.09 -30.71
CA LEU A 19 19.38 8.63 -30.72
C LEU A 19 18.54 8.14 -31.88
N ASP A 20 19.19 7.60 -32.90
CA ASP A 20 18.50 7.00 -34.04
C ASP A 20 17.89 5.65 -33.62
N ALA A 21 16.67 5.37 -34.06
CA ALA A 21 15.97 4.14 -33.78
C ALA A 21 14.90 3.85 -34.83
N ASP A 22 14.94 2.66 -35.38
CA ASP A 22 13.89 2.17 -36.30
C ASP A 22 12.60 1.81 -35.55
N ILE A 23 12.72 1.40 -34.29
CA ILE A 23 11.60 1.01 -33.42
C ILE A 23 11.79 1.62 -32.03
N ILE A 24 10.77 2.27 -31.52
CA ILE A 24 10.74 2.81 -30.17
C ILE A 24 9.66 2.09 -29.37
N ILE A 25 10.08 1.42 -28.28
CA ILE A 25 9.20 0.71 -27.35
C ILE A 25 8.97 1.58 -26.11
N ALA A 26 7.75 2.05 -25.90
CA ALA A 26 7.39 2.82 -24.70
C ALA A 26 7.10 1.89 -23.51
N ALA A 27 7.98 1.93 -22.51
CA ALA A 27 7.84 1.19 -21.25
C ALA A 27 8.05 2.14 -20.06
N THR A 28 7.36 3.28 -20.07
CA THR A 28 7.57 4.42 -19.16
C THR A 28 6.94 4.25 -17.78
N GLY A 29 6.29 3.10 -17.52
CA GLY A 29 5.65 2.77 -16.25
C GLY A 29 4.22 3.28 -16.15
N LEU A 30 3.73 3.38 -14.92
CA LEU A 30 2.35 3.67 -14.59
C LEU A 30 2.20 5.02 -13.88
N ASN A 31 0.97 5.52 -13.87
CA ASN A 31 0.51 6.56 -12.96
C ASN A 31 -0.35 5.86 -11.90
N LEU A 32 0.18 5.70 -10.67
CA LEU A 32 -0.55 4.99 -9.62
C LEU A 32 -1.75 5.80 -9.16
N GLN A 33 -2.89 5.16 -9.12
CA GLN A 33 -4.09 5.65 -8.47
C GLN A 33 -4.35 4.80 -7.23
N VAL A 34 -4.11 5.39 -6.06
CA VAL A 34 -4.38 4.74 -4.78
C VAL A 34 -5.88 4.52 -4.66
N LEU A 35 -6.29 3.34 -4.19
CA LEU A 35 -7.70 2.94 -4.06
C LEU A 35 -8.54 3.18 -5.33
N GLY A 36 -7.92 3.03 -6.52
CA GLY A 36 -8.62 3.26 -7.79
C GLY A 36 -9.06 4.71 -8.04
N GLY A 37 -8.51 5.67 -7.27
CA GLY A 37 -8.89 7.09 -7.36
C GLY A 37 -10.15 7.46 -6.58
N MET A 38 -10.62 6.60 -5.69
CA MET A 38 -11.74 6.93 -4.79
C MET A 38 -11.38 8.05 -3.84
N SER A 39 -12.34 8.96 -3.59
CA SER A 39 -12.30 9.91 -2.50
C SER A 39 -12.99 9.32 -1.28
N LEU A 40 -12.32 9.33 -0.15
CA LEU A 40 -12.86 8.82 1.11
C LEU A 40 -13.20 9.98 2.05
N SER A 41 -14.20 9.77 2.88
CA SER A 41 -14.54 10.65 4.01
C SER A 41 -14.90 9.82 5.23
N LEU A 42 -14.56 10.32 6.41
CA LEU A 42 -14.92 9.75 7.70
C LEU A 42 -15.69 10.81 8.48
N ASP A 43 -16.92 10.52 8.88
CA ASP A 43 -17.82 11.43 9.59
C ASP A 43 -18.00 12.81 8.91
N GLY A 44 -17.97 12.79 7.57
CA GLY A 44 -18.13 14.00 6.74
C GLY A 44 -16.84 14.74 6.42
N GLU A 45 -15.72 14.41 7.08
CA GLU A 45 -14.43 15.03 6.84
C GLU A 45 -13.63 14.22 5.80
N PRO A 46 -12.92 14.87 4.86
CA PRO A 46 -12.07 14.18 3.90
C PRO A 46 -11.00 13.34 4.59
N LEU A 47 -10.80 12.12 4.11
CA LEU A 47 -9.78 11.19 4.61
C LEU A 47 -8.63 11.06 3.60
N ASP A 48 -7.43 11.51 3.99
CA ASP A 48 -6.21 11.28 3.21
C ASP A 48 -5.49 10.03 3.71
N VAL A 49 -5.52 8.98 2.88
CA VAL A 49 -4.86 7.70 3.20
C VAL A 49 -3.33 7.80 3.23
N SER A 50 -2.75 8.82 2.62
CA SER A 50 -1.29 9.03 2.62
C SER A 50 -0.75 9.52 3.98
N GLU A 51 -1.64 9.95 4.87
CA GLU A 51 -1.32 10.34 6.24
C GLU A 51 -1.54 9.20 7.26
N ARG A 52 -1.97 8.03 6.80
CA ARG A 52 -2.32 6.88 7.64
C ARG A 52 -1.36 5.72 7.47
N MET A 53 -1.13 4.98 8.55
CA MET A 53 -0.40 3.73 8.51
C MET A 53 -1.32 2.56 8.15
N THR A 54 -0.72 1.47 7.70
CA THR A 54 -1.45 0.21 7.53
C THR A 54 -1.12 -0.75 8.66
N TYR A 55 -2.15 -1.30 9.28
CA TYR A 55 -2.04 -2.36 10.29
C TYR A 55 -2.01 -3.72 9.59
N LYS A 56 -0.95 -4.52 9.84
CA LYS A 56 -0.66 -5.82 9.18
C LYS A 56 -0.72 -5.77 7.64
N GLY A 57 -0.67 -4.54 7.06
CA GLY A 57 -0.84 -4.30 5.62
C GLY A 57 -2.26 -4.57 5.10
N VAL A 58 -3.26 -4.66 5.96
CA VAL A 58 -4.65 -5.02 5.62
C VAL A 58 -5.67 -4.00 6.11
N LEU A 59 -5.53 -3.46 7.32
CA LEU A 59 -6.46 -2.44 7.84
C LEU A 59 -5.80 -1.06 7.81
N MET A 60 -6.60 0.00 7.94
CA MET A 60 -6.13 1.39 7.92
C MET A 60 -6.23 2.01 9.31
N GLU A 61 -5.13 2.61 9.79
CA GLU A 61 -5.06 3.32 11.06
C GLU A 61 -6.18 4.36 11.19
N GLY A 62 -6.90 4.32 12.33
CA GLY A 62 -7.95 5.27 12.67
C GLY A 62 -9.17 5.24 11.74
N VAL A 63 -9.32 4.22 10.90
CA VAL A 63 -10.47 4.08 10.00
C VAL A 63 -11.27 2.84 10.38
N PRO A 64 -12.48 3.01 10.93
CA PRO A 64 -13.30 1.89 11.36
C PRO A 64 -13.75 1.02 10.18
N ASN A 65 -13.72 -0.29 10.38
CA ASN A 65 -14.26 -1.29 9.46
C ASN A 65 -13.70 -1.24 8.03
N MET A 66 -12.55 -0.60 7.82
CA MET A 66 -11.93 -0.52 6.50
C MET A 66 -10.81 -1.54 6.36
N ALA A 67 -10.99 -2.48 5.44
CA ALA A 67 -9.93 -3.37 4.99
C ALA A 67 -9.62 -3.13 3.52
N TRP A 68 -8.36 -3.30 3.15
CA TRP A 68 -7.92 -3.20 1.77
C TRP A 68 -6.93 -4.31 1.45
N ILE A 69 -6.85 -4.69 0.19
CA ILE A 69 -5.93 -5.71 -0.27
C ILE A 69 -4.86 -5.07 -1.13
N PHE A 70 -3.63 -5.17 -0.67
CA PHE A 70 -2.46 -4.73 -1.38
C PHE A 70 -1.48 -5.89 -1.54
N GLY A 71 -1.07 -6.16 -2.78
CA GLY A 71 -0.23 -7.32 -3.08
C GLY A 71 1.24 -7.13 -2.76
N TYR A 72 2.04 -8.16 -3.04
CA TYR A 72 3.49 -8.09 -2.91
C TYR A 72 4.11 -7.24 -4.02
N THR A 73 5.20 -6.55 -3.68
CA THR A 73 6.02 -5.84 -4.66
C THR A 73 7.09 -6.75 -5.29
N ASN A 74 7.35 -7.92 -4.70
CA ASN A 74 8.39 -8.88 -5.08
C ASN A 74 7.88 -10.31 -5.32
N ALA A 75 6.56 -10.52 -5.30
CA ALA A 75 5.92 -11.80 -5.52
C ALA A 75 4.52 -11.60 -6.16
N SER A 76 3.78 -12.69 -6.39
CA SER A 76 2.43 -12.61 -6.93
C SER A 76 1.48 -11.86 -5.98
N TRP A 77 0.68 -10.95 -6.51
CA TRP A 77 -0.37 -10.24 -5.79
C TRP A 77 -1.40 -11.17 -5.17
N THR A 78 -1.74 -12.26 -5.87
CA THR A 78 -2.75 -13.23 -5.42
C THR A 78 -2.35 -13.93 -4.13
N LEU A 79 -1.07 -14.16 -3.89
CA LEU A 79 -0.59 -14.75 -2.64
C LEU A 79 -0.91 -13.87 -1.42
N LYS A 80 -0.75 -12.55 -1.54
CA LYS A 80 -1.09 -11.63 -0.45
C LYS A 80 -2.61 -11.47 -0.33
N ALA A 81 -3.31 -11.39 -1.46
CA ALA A 81 -4.76 -11.27 -1.48
C ALA A 81 -5.44 -12.44 -0.75
N ASP A 82 -4.96 -13.67 -0.98
CA ASP A 82 -5.50 -14.88 -0.35
C ASP A 82 -5.37 -14.83 1.19
N ILE A 83 -4.16 -14.62 1.70
CA ILE A 83 -3.93 -14.58 3.16
C ILE A 83 -4.55 -13.34 3.82
N ALA A 84 -4.63 -12.20 3.14
CA ALA A 84 -5.30 -11.01 3.65
C ALA A 84 -6.82 -11.24 3.74
N SER A 85 -7.44 -11.86 2.74
CA SER A 85 -8.85 -12.23 2.76
C SER A 85 -9.16 -13.23 3.88
N ALA A 86 -8.29 -14.22 4.08
CA ALA A 86 -8.44 -15.17 5.19
C ALA A 86 -8.33 -14.48 6.56
N TYR A 87 -7.42 -13.50 6.72
CA TYR A 87 -7.34 -12.68 7.92
C TYR A 87 -8.62 -11.88 8.17
N ILE A 88 -9.17 -11.23 7.13
CA ILE A 88 -10.42 -10.48 7.22
C ILE A 88 -11.57 -11.41 7.67
N CYS A 89 -11.66 -12.63 7.12
CA CYS A 89 -12.66 -13.61 7.55
C CYS A 89 -12.46 -14.02 9.02
N ARG A 90 -11.21 -14.22 9.48
CA ARG A 90 -10.91 -14.51 10.89
C ARG A 90 -11.37 -13.36 11.80
N LEU A 91 -11.09 -12.12 11.40
CA LEU A 91 -11.49 -10.91 12.12
C LEU A 91 -13.02 -10.80 12.23
N LEU A 92 -13.73 -10.98 11.11
CA LEU A 92 -15.20 -10.95 11.10
C LEU A 92 -15.81 -12.06 11.97
N ASN A 93 -15.28 -13.28 11.91
CA ASN A 93 -15.74 -14.39 12.76
C ASN A 93 -15.50 -14.10 14.26
N TYR A 94 -14.36 -13.47 14.59
CA TYR A 94 -14.08 -13.03 15.95
C TYR A 94 -15.11 -11.96 16.41
N MET A 95 -15.34 -10.95 15.59
CA MET A 95 -16.31 -9.90 15.89
C MET A 95 -17.71 -10.46 16.07
N ASP A 96 -18.15 -11.36 15.20
CA ASP A 96 -19.46 -12.03 15.31
C ASP A 96 -19.59 -12.83 16.63
N ALA A 97 -18.55 -13.57 17.01
CA ALA A 97 -18.55 -14.38 18.23
C ALA A 97 -18.62 -13.53 19.51
N GLU A 98 -18.00 -12.35 19.49
CA GLU A 98 -17.97 -11.42 20.63
C GLU A 98 -19.10 -10.37 20.60
N GLY A 99 -19.95 -10.40 19.56
CA GLY A 99 -21.03 -9.42 19.37
C GLY A 99 -20.57 -8.01 19.07
N LEU A 100 -19.39 -7.87 18.43
CA LEU A 100 -18.77 -6.62 18.09
C LEU A 100 -19.15 -6.18 16.68
N THR A 101 -19.31 -4.89 16.45
CA THR A 101 -19.74 -4.34 15.16
C THR A 101 -18.75 -3.38 14.54
N VAL A 102 -17.80 -2.87 15.31
CA VAL A 102 -16.78 -1.94 14.85
C VAL A 102 -15.40 -2.42 15.26
N VAL A 103 -14.45 -2.36 14.35
CA VAL A 103 -13.02 -2.54 14.61
C VAL A 103 -12.24 -1.37 14.03
N THR A 104 -11.38 -0.76 14.84
CA THR A 104 -10.51 0.35 14.43
C THR A 104 -9.08 0.09 14.87
N PRO A 105 -8.10 0.04 13.96
CA PRO A 105 -6.69 -0.01 14.35
C PRO A 105 -6.26 1.32 14.95
N GLU A 106 -5.71 1.27 16.17
CA GLU A 106 -5.22 2.45 16.89
C GLU A 106 -3.70 2.54 16.77
N GLY A 107 -3.22 3.53 16.01
CA GLY A 107 -1.80 3.79 15.83
C GLY A 107 -1.27 4.87 16.75
N ASP A 108 0.04 4.90 16.88
CA ASP A 108 0.77 5.96 17.57
C ASP A 108 1.60 6.72 16.54
N SER A 109 1.47 8.05 16.52
CA SER A 109 2.20 8.94 15.60
C SER A 109 3.73 8.77 15.68
N ASP A 110 4.26 8.39 16.85
CA ASP A 110 5.69 8.14 17.05
C ASP A 110 6.19 6.87 16.33
N LEU A 111 5.30 5.97 15.95
CA LEU A 111 5.59 4.76 15.18
C LEU A 111 5.69 5.03 13.67
N THR A 112 5.29 6.20 13.21
CA THR A 112 5.28 6.54 11.78
C THR A 112 6.70 6.83 11.28
N LEU A 113 7.08 6.22 10.16
CA LEU A 113 8.27 6.59 9.41
C LEU A 113 7.86 7.61 8.35
N ALA A 114 8.10 8.91 8.61
CA ALA A 114 7.60 10.03 7.81
C ALA A 114 7.87 9.90 6.30
N ASP A 115 9.01 9.32 5.93
CA ASP A 115 9.47 9.25 4.54
C ASP A 115 9.21 7.88 3.88
N ARG A 116 8.54 6.95 4.57
CA ARG A 116 8.33 5.60 4.06
C ARG A 116 6.88 5.29 3.77
N SER A 117 6.62 4.95 2.51
CA SER A 117 5.36 4.35 2.07
C SER A 117 5.42 2.82 2.14
N ILE A 118 4.26 2.19 2.00
CA ILE A 118 4.15 0.72 1.93
C ILE A 118 4.89 0.10 0.73
N MET A 119 5.25 0.88 -0.28
CA MET A 119 5.96 0.45 -1.49
C MET A 119 7.45 0.82 -1.52
N ASP A 120 8.02 1.27 -0.43
CA ASP A 120 9.44 1.73 -0.37
C ASP A 120 10.47 0.69 -0.82
N ALA A 121 10.13 -0.59 -0.73
CA ALA A 121 10.99 -1.67 -1.21
C ALA A 121 11.13 -1.69 -2.74
N LEU A 122 10.27 -0.96 -3.48
CA LEU A 122 10.27 -0.94 -4.94
C LEU A 122 10.94 0.35 -5.47
N ALA A 123 12.10 0.20 -6.09
CA ALA A 123 12.92 1.33 -6.58
C ALA A 123 12.44 1.93 -7.90
N SER A 124 11.33 1.48 -8.48
CA SER A 124 10.84 1.93 -9.79
C SER A 124 10.41 3.39 -9.80
N GLY A 125 10.67 4.08 -10.92
CA GLY A 125 10.42 5.52 -11.05
C GLY A 125 8.95 5.93 -10.84
N TYR A 126 8.00 5.09 -11.28
CA TYR A 126 6.57 5.38 -11.10
C TYR A 126 6.13 5.30 -9.62
N VAL A 127 6.73 4.40 -8.84
CA VAL A 127 6.49 4.33 -7.39
C VAL A 127 7.03 5.57 -6.70
N LYS A 128 8.28 5.96 -7.00
CA LYS A 128 8.87 7.18 -6.42
C LYS A 128 8.05 8.43 -6.70
N ARG A 129 7.50 8.55 -7.93
CA ARG A 129 6.63 9.67 -8.29
C ARG A 129 5.29 9.69 -7.54
N SER A 130 4.81 8.54 -7.09
CA SER A 130 3.51 8.38 -6.45
C SER A 130 3.58 8.04 -4.96
N SER A 131 4.78 7.92 -4.38
CA SER A 131 4.96 7.50 -2.98
C SER A 131 4.25 8.41 -1.97
N HIS A 132 4.13 9.68 -2.30
CA HIS A 132 3.42 10.68 -1.48
C HIS A 132 1.90 10.46 -1.40
N LYS A 133 1.33 9.63 -2.27
CA LYS A 133 -0.11 9.30 -2.30
C LYS A 133 -0.42 7.98 -1.58
N LEU A 134 0.61 7.21 -1.26
CA LEU A 134 0.46 5.88 -0.69
C LEU A 134 0.39 5.94 0.84
N PRO A 135 -0.35 5.03 1.48
CA PRO A 135 -0.29 4.88 2.92
C PRO A 135 1.14 4.68 3.42
N ARG A 136 1.37 5.06 4.64
CA ARG A 136 2.64 4.96 5.33
C ARG A 136 2.80 3.61 6.02
N GLN A 137 3.99 3.32 6.44
CA GLN A 137 4.28 2.19 7.31
C GLN A 137 5.03 2.65 8.56
N GLY A 138 4.78 1.95 9.66
CA GLY A 138 5.48 2.17 10.92
C GLY A 138 6.85 1.48 10.97
N ARG A 139 7.56 1.68 12.07
CA ARG A 139 8.91 1.13 12.32
C ARG A 139 8.88 -0.35 12.66
N HIS A 140 7.83 -0.79 13.32
CA HIS A 140 7.71 -2.13 13.89
C HIS A 140 6.40 -2.80 13.50
N HIS A 141 6.34 -4.12 13.65
CA HIS A 141 5.10 -4.88 13.61
C HIS A 141 4.11 -4.36 14.67
N PRO A 142 2.83 -4.28 14.34
CA PRO A 142 2.16 -4.70 13.11
C PRO A 142 2.04 -3.60 12.02
N TRP A 143 2.64 -2.44 12.25
CA TRP A 143 2.57 -1.27 11.35
C TRP A 143 3.57 -1.31 10.20
N LYS A 144 4.59 -2.16 10.30
CA LYS A 144 5.60 -2.35 9.25
C LYS A 144 5.15 -3.38 8.23
N VAL A 145 5.17 -3.00 6.96
CA VAL A 145 4.91 -3.94 5.85
C VAL A 145 6.11 -4.86 5.67
N VAL A 146 5.90 -6.16 5.86
CA VAL A 146 6.97 -7.17 5.85
C VAL A 146 7.35 -7.57 4.43
N ASN A 147 6.39 -7.62 3.51
CA ASN A 147 6.57 -7.96 2.09
C ASN A 147 7.27 -9.32 1.87
N HIS A 148 6.93 -10.32 2.69
CA HIS A 148 7.50 -11.67 2.67
C HIS A 148 6.43 -12.70 2.99
N TYR A 149 6.06 -13.55 2.01
CA TYR A 149 4.93 -14.48 2.11
C TYR A 149 4.92 -15.36 3.38
N GLY A 150 6.04 -16.03 3.69
CA GLY A 150 6.09 -16.92 4.86
C GLY A 150 5.87 -16.20 6.20
N LYS A 151 6.40 -14.98 6.33
CA LYS A 151 6.19 -14.16 7.54
C LYS A 151 4.78 -13.58 7.57
N ASP A 152 4.29 -13.05 6.46
CA ASP A 152 2.94 -12.53 6.37
C ASP A 152 1.89 -13.62 6.61
N LYS A 153 2.15 -14.85 6.15
CA LYS A 153 1.29 -16.00 6.44
C LYS A 153 1.18 -16.24 7.94
N HIS A 154 2.29 -16.26 8.66
CA HIS A 154 2.29 -16.40 10.12
C HIS A 154 1.52 -15.26 10.78
N ILE A 155 1.84 -14.01 10.45
CA ILE A 155 1.20 -12.80 11.00
C ILE A 155 -0.32 -12.81 10.80
N LEU A 156 -0.77 -13.15 9.59
CA LEU A 156 -2.19 -13.02 9.23
C LEU A 156 -3.02 -14.26 9.59
N LEU A 157 -2.44 -15.45 9.59
CA LEU A 157 -3.18 -16.68 9.80
C LEU A 157 -3.00 -17.30 11.19
N GLU A 158 -1.88 -17.05 11.86
CA GLU A 158 -1.51 -17.75 13.09
C GLU A 158 -1.48 -16.85 14.33
N GLU A 159 -1.09 -15.57 14.19
CA GLU A 159 -1.15 -14.63 15.32
C GLU A 159 -2.60 -14.38 15.79
N PRO A 160 -2.80 -14.06 17.09
CA PRO A 160 -4.11 -13.64 17.59
C PRO A 160 -4.71 -12.49 16.77
N VAL A 161 -6.04 -12.48 16.66
CA VAL A 161 -6.78 -11.37 16.05
C VAL A 161 -6.68 -10.13 16.95
N GLU A 162 -6.90 -10.34 18.25
CA GLU A 162 -6.78 -9.29 19.26
C GLU A 162 -5.33 -9.23 19.78
N ASP A 163 -4.68 -8.08 19.65
CA ASP A 163 -3.30 -7.84 20.06
C ASP A 163 -3.14 -6.54 20.88
N GLY A 164 -4.25 -5.93 21.29
CA GLY A 164 -4.28 -4.69 22.06
C GLY A 164 -4.08 -3.41 21.24
N LEU A 165 -3.98 -3.53 19.89
CA LEU A 165 -3.87 -2.40 18.97
C LEU A 165 -5.11 -2.21 18.10
N LEU A 166 -6.09 -3.10 18.25
CA LEU A 166 -7.41 -2.98 17.68
C LEU A 166 -8.39 -2.55 18.76
N SER A 167 -9.09 -1.43 18.55
CA SER A 167 -10.23 -1.02 19.33
C SER A 167 -11.48 -1.67 18.77
N PHE A 168 -12.33 -2.23 19.64
CA PHE A 168 -13.56 -2.91 19.26
C PHE A 168 -14.76 -2.31 20.00
N SER A 169 -15.92 -2.22 19.32
CA SER A 169 -17.18 -1.84 19.91
C SER A 169 -18.39 -2.45 19.19
#